data_4d2a85ea197108277c3d4fcbca665a24
#
_entry.id   4d2a85ea197108277c3d4fcbca665a24
#
_cell.length_a   1.000
_cell.length_b   1.000
_cell.length_c   1.000
_cell.angle_alpha   90.00
_cell.angle_beta   90.00
_cell.angle_gamma   90.00
#
_symmetry.space_group_name_H-M   'P 1'
#
loop_
_entity.id
_entity.type
_entity.pdbx_description
1 polymer ?
#
loop_
_entity_poly.entity_id
_entity_poly.type
_entity_poly.pdbx_seq_one_letter_code
_entity_poly.pdbx_strand_id
1 'polypeptide(L)'
;CENYSLTIAELLNKNGRVVWKTSYVIMLIFMWLMLLAVNLYFNRLRSDIWNGVSVIAFCAVLYNVSLLFIGRYSVSIWYISRTIELFSKLTVMAIFMCHVFSALRVTKDIAHRDPLTNIFNRNYFFNELKNQSALAKKKPYCVMIMDIDHFKKVNDTWGHPVGDQVIKTVVKIIGKSIRPNDLLARVGGEEFGVMLTEIDHENAEALAERIRANVERLTGDNPEYAIPQKVTISIGAVVVHGNTLKPNEIYRLADNALYNAKEAGRNKVVGFVE
;
A
#
# COMPACT_ATOMS: atom_id res chain seq x y z
N CYS A 1 57.69 20.74 5.54
CA CYS A 1 56.41 19.99 5.47
C CYS A 1 55.60 20.59 4.31
N GLU A 2 55.71 19.99 3.12
CA GLU A 2 54.87 20.36 1.96
C GLU A 2 53.46 19.83 2.17
N ASN A 3 52.52 20.75 2.32
CA ASN A 3 51.10 20.42 2.30
C ASN A 3 50.74 20.02 0.87
N TYR A 4 50.61 18.71 0.63
CA TYR A 4 49.94 18.19 -0.54
C TYR A 4 48.42 18.43 -0.39
N SER A 5 47.98 19.66 -0.65
CA SER A 5 46.56 19.89 -0.89
C SER A 5 46.27 19.33 -2.27
N LEU A 6 45.47 18.27 -2.31
CA LEU A 6 44.85 17.71 -3.53
C LEU A 6 43.81 18.73 -4.06
N THR A 7 44.31 19.86 -4.57
CA THR A 7 43.44 20.83 -5.21
C THR A 7 43.36 20.48 -6.71
N ILE A 8 42.12 20.14 -7.15
CA ILE A 8 41.75 19.86 -8.54
C ILE A 8 42.03 21.17 -9.39
N ALA A 9 42.14 22.32 -8.74
CA ALA A 9 42.41 23.60 -9.35
C ALA A 9 43.81 24.07 -8.99
N GLU A 10 44.63 24.40 -9.99
CA GLU A 10 45.92 25.06 -9.83
C GLU A 10 45.73 26.56 -10.08
N LEU A 11 46.03 27.36 -9.05
CA LEU A 11 46.10 28.84 -9.22
C LEU A 11 47.36 29.17 -9.96
N LEU A 12 47.29 29.38 -11.26
CA LEU A 12 48.38 29.91 -12.07
C LEU A 12 48.46 31.42 -11.90
N ASN A 13 49.42 31.87 -11.12
CA ASN A 13 49.55 33.22 -10.59
C ASN A 13 50.22 34.24 -11.57
N LYS A 14 49.95 34.22 -12.84
CA LYS A 14 50.41 35.38 -13.67
C LYS A 14 49.30 36.37 -14.05
N ASN A 15 48.01 36.02 -13.89
CA ASN A 15 46.88 36.91 -14.20
C ASN A 15 45.59 36.62 -13.41
N GLY A 16 45.66 36.05 -12.22
CA GLY A 16 44.49 35.80 -11.38
C GLY A 16 43.48 34.80 -11.96
N ARG A 17 43.89 33.91 -12.84
CA ARG A 17 43.02 32.93 -13.52
C ARG A 17 43.17 31.56 -12.91
N VAL A 18 42.06 30.93 -12.56
CA VAL A 18 41.99 29.51 -12.11
C VAL A 18 42.03 28.62 -13.33
N VAL A 19 43.03 27.74 -13.42
CA VAL A 19 43.14 26.73 -14.49
C VAL A 19 42.99 25.34 -13.88
N TRP A 20 42.10 24.56 -14.45
CA TRP A 20 41.89 23.16 -14.02
C TRP A 20 43.04 22.28 -14.52
N LYS A 21 43.48 21.31 -13.67
CA LYS A 21 44.42 20.29 -14.14
C LYS A 21 43.72 19.40 -15.15
N THR A 22 44.03 19.57 -16.42
CA THR A 22 43.42 18.88 -17.57
C THR A 22 43.42 17.33 -17.38
N SER A 23 44.51 16.80 -16.81
CA SER A 23 44.62 15.36 -16.53
C SER A 23 43.56 14.82 -15.57
N TYR A 24 43.21 15.59 -14.54
CA TYR A 24 42.14 15.17 -13.60
C TYR A 24 40.77 15.25 -14.25
N VAL A 25 40.49 16.26 -15.05
CA VAL A 25 39.22 16.40 -15.78
C VAL A 25 39.03 15.26 -16.76
N ILE A 26 40.09 14.89 -17.51
CA ILE A 26 40.06 13.74 -18.42
C ILE A 26 39.83 12.44 -17.68
N MET A 27 40.47 12.23 -16.53
CA MET A 27 40.26 11.06 -15.69
C MET A 27 38.80 10.98 -15.19
N LEU A 28 38.22 12.09 -14.76
CA LEU A 28 36.79 12.13 -14.32
C LEU A 28 35.85 11.80 -15.48
N ILE A 29 36.09 12.34 -16.68
CA ILE A 29 35.29 11.98 -17.87
C ILE A 29 35.35 10.50 -18.15
N PHE A 30 36.54 9.92 -18.11
CA PHE A 30 36.72 8.47 -18.33
C PHE A 30 35.96 7.65 -17.29
N MET A 31 36.03 7.99 -16.00
CA MET A 31 35.28 7.31 -14.92
C MET A 31 33.76 7.37 -15.15
N TRP A 32 33.22 8.54 -15.52
CA TRP A 32 31.80 8.68 -15.79
C TRP A 32 31.34 7.95 -17.05
N LEU A 33 32.15 7.93 -18.11
CA LEU A 33 31.89 7.15 -19.32
C LEU A 33 31.91 5.65 -19.03
N MET A 34 32.87 5.19 -18.23
CA MET A 34 32.94 3.78 -17.79
C MET A 34 31.68 3.40 -16.99
N LEU A 35 31.28 4.23 -16.03
CA LEU A 35 30.04 4.01 -15.25
C LEU A 35 28.83 3.92 -16.17
N LEU A 36 28.71 4.84 -17.12
CA LEU A 36 27.61 4.85 -18.10
C LEU A 36 27.61 3.59 -18.96
N ALA A 37 28.75 3.17 -19.47
CA ALA A 37 28.89 1.96 -20.29
C ALA A 37 28.53 0.70 -19.52
N VAL A 38 29.04 0.56 -18.30
CA VAL A 38 28.73 -0.58 -17.42
C VAL A 38 27.24 -0.63 -17.12
N ASN A 39 26.62 0.53 -16.78
CA ASN A 39 25.21 0.59 -16.50
C ASN A 39 24.35 0.23 -17.72
N LEU A 40 24.66 0.74 -18.90
CA LEU A 40 23.94 0.41 -20.15
C LEU A 40 24.12 -1.07 -20.53
N TYR A 41 25.30 -1.65 -20.32
CA TYR A 41 25.56 -3.07 -20.61
C TYR A 41 24.77 -4.02 -19.71
N PHE A 42 24.81 -3.80 -18.37
CA PHE A 42 24.14 -4.69 -17.42
C PHE A 42 22.63 -4.49 -17.32
N ASN A 43 22.14 -3.25 -17.38
CA ASN A 43 20.73 -2.96 -17.11
C ASN A 43 19.87 -2.81 -18.35
N ARG A 44 20.44 -2.59 -19.54
CA ARG A 44 19.71 -2.41 -20.81
C ARG A 44 18.45 -1.53 -20.67
N LEU A 45 18.54 -0.47 -19.84
CA LEU A 45 17.42 0.45 -19.54
C LEU A 45 16.16 -0.21 -18.95
N ARG A 46 16.31 -1.34 -18.26
CA ARG A 46 15.18 -2.13 -17.75
C ARG A 46 14.57 -1.62 -16.44
N SER A 47 15.27 -0.79 -15.68
CA SER A 47 14.75 -0.26 -14.42
C SER A 47 14.91 1.25 -14.32
N ASP A 48 13.91 1.92 -13.76
CA ASP A 48 13.86 3.38 -13.65
C ASP A 48 14.99 3.96 -12.78
N ILE A 49 15.42 3.22 -11.74
CA ILE A 49 16.52 3.63 -10.86
C ILE A 49 17.83 3.73 -11.67
N TRP A 50 18.13 2.71 -12.46
CA TRP A 50 19.35 2.67 -13.26
C TRP A 50 19.32 3.64 -14.44
N ASN A 51 18.14 3.94 -14.96
CA ASN A 51 17.95 5.02 -15.93
C ASN A 51 18.32 6.38 -15.32
N GLY A 52 17.93 6.63 -14.05
CA GLY A 52 18.34 7.80 -13.30
C GLY A 52 19.87 7.91 -13.15
N VAL A 53 20.55 6.80 -12.81
CA VAL A 53 22.02 6.77 -12.73
C VAL A 53 22.67 7.07 -14.08
N SER A 54 22.10 6.56 -15.19
CA SER A 54 22.58 6.88 -16.56
C SER A 54 22.47 8.36 -16.89
N VAL A 55 21.37 9.01 -16.50
CA VAL A 55 21.17 10.46 -16.69
C VAL A 55 22.20 11.26 -15.90
N ILE A 56 22.47 10.90 -14.63
CA ILE A 56 23.51 11.56 -13.83
C ILE A 56 24.88 11.44 -14.52
N ALA A 57 25.24 10.20 -14.90
CA ALA A 57 26.53 9.93 -15.53
C ALA A 57 26.68 10.74 -16.83
N PHE A 58 25.64 10.78 -17.66
CA PHE A 58 25.63 11.57 -18.90
C PHE A 58 25.78 13.07 -18.65
N CYS A 59 25.01 13.64 -17.70
CA CYS A 59 25.13 15.05 -17.32
C CYS A 59 26.52 15.36 -16.74
N ALA A 60 27.10 14.44 -15.95
CA ALA A 60 28.45 14.61 -15.42
C ALA A 60 29.53 14.60 -16.52
N VAL A 61 29.38 13.75 -17.54
CA VAL A 61 30.25 13.77 -18.73
C VAL A 61 30.16 15.13 -19.44
N LEU A 62 28.96 15.60 -19.76
CA LEU A 62 28.72 16.87 -20.41
C LEU A 62 29.33 18.06 -19.63
N TYR A 63 29.13 18.06 -18.32
CA TYR A 63 29.72 19.05 -17.43
C TYR A 63 31.25 19.02 -17.49
N ASN A 64 31.89 17.86 -17.33
CA ASN A 64 33.35 17.76 -17.36
C ASN A 64 33.92 18.09 -18.76
N VAL A 65 33.25 17.72 -19.84
CA VAL A 65 33.63 18.11 -21.21
C VAL A 65 33.56 19.63 -21.38
N SER A 66 32.54 20.28 -20.86
CA SER A 66 32.44 21.75 -20.92
C SER A 66 33.62 22.44 -20.22
N LEU A 67 34.14 21.83 -19.12
CA LEU A 67 35.33 22.34 -18.43
C LEU A 67 36.61 22.30 -19.31
N LEU A 68 36.71 21.34 -20.22
CA LEU A 68 37.87 21.23 -21.13
C LEU A 68 37.85 22.31 -22.23
N PHE A 69 36.67 22.64 -22.77
CA PHE A 69 36.52 23.61 -23.86
C PHE A 69 36.58 25.05 -23.38
N ILE A 70 36.32 25.31 -22.12
CA ILE A 70 36.32 26.65 -21.55
C ILE A 70 37.67 26.95 -20.90
N GLY A 71 38.70 27.07 -21.70
CA GLY A 71 40.09 27.37 -21.29
C GLY A 71 40.30 28.77 -20.67
N ARG A 72 39.27 29.62 -20.59
CA ARG A 72 39.28 30.95 -19.97
C ARG A 72 37.95 31.18 -19.24
N TYR A 73 37.92 30.85 -17.96
CA TYR A 73 36.72 31.06 -17.13
C TYR A 73 36.34 32.53 -17.01
N SER A 74 35.12 32.84 -17.47
CA SER A 74 34.38 33.97 -16.91
C SER A 74 33.57 33.47 -15.71
N VAL A 75 33.41 34.30 -14.68
CA VAL A 75 32.63 33.99 -13.47
C VAL A 75 31.21 33.54 -13.83
N SER A 76 30.62 34.11 -14.87
CA SER A 76 29.28 33.76 -15.37
C SER A 76 29.18 32.31 -15.83
N ILE A 77 30.18 31.80 -16.54
CA ILE A 77 30.18 30.42 -17.04
C ILE A 77 30.29 29.40 -15.87
N TRP A 78 31.06 29.76 -14.85
CA TRP A 78 31.15 28.95 -13.63
C TRP A 78 29.78 28.81 -12.94
N TYR A 79 29.02 29.90 -12.78
CA TYR A 79 27.69 29.88 -12.21
C TYR A 79 26.72 29.06 -13.07
N ILE A 80 26.73 29.20 -14.38
CA ILE A 80 25.86 28.41 -15.28
C ILE A 80 26.15 26.91 -15.14
N SER A 81 27.41 26.50 -15.14
CA SER A 81 27.81 25.11 -14.99
C SER A 81 27.33 24.51 -13.65
N ARG A 82 27.48 25.26 -12.54
CA ARG A 82 27.02 24.85 -11.22
C ARG A 82 25.50 24.77 -11.14
N THR A 83 24.81 25.68 -11.79
CA THR A 83 23.33 25.65 -11.84
C THR A 83 22.84 24.40 -12.57
N ILE A 84 23.45 24.07 -13.73
CA ILE A 84 23.10 22.87 -14.49
C ILE A 84 23.38 21.59 -13.65
N GLU A 85 24.52 21.54 -12.97
CA GLU A 85 24.87 20.43 -12.07
C GLU A 85 23.84 20.28 -10.94
N LEU A 86 23.44 21.39 -10.31
CA LEU A 86 22.44 21.39 -9.24
C LEU A 86 21.08 20.90 -9.73
N PHE A 87 20.60 21.40 -10.86
CA PHE A 87 19.33 20.97 -11.46
C PHE A 87 19.35 19.49 -11.82
N SER A 88 20.44 18.98 -12.37
CA SER A 88 20.60 17.56 -12.69
C SER A 88 20.46 16.69 -11.43
N LYS A 89 21.13 17.06 -10.33
CA LYS A 89 21.04 16.34 -9.04
C LYS A 89 19.64 16.40 -8.43
N LEU A 90 18.99 17.57 -8.47
CA LEU A 90 17.62 17.72 -7.97
C LEU A 90 16.62 16.90 -8.79
N THR A 91 16.76 16.87 -10.11
CA THR A 91 15.89 16.05 -10.97
C THR A 91 16.00 14.57 -10.64
N VAL A 92 17.22 14.06 -10.48
CA VAL A 92 17.42 12.66 -10.14
C VAL A 92 16.92 12.35 -8.74
N MET A 93 17.15 13.23 -7.78
CA MET A 93 16.60 13.10 -6.43
C MET A 93 15.07 13.04 -6.46
N ALA A 94 14.41 13.88 -7.27
CA ALA A 94 12.96 13.85 -7.43
C ALA A 94 12.47 12.52 -8.04
N ILE A 95 13.13 12.03 -9.10
CA ILE A 95 12.81 10.74 -9.73
C ILE A 95 12.97 9.60 -8.71
N PHE A 96 14.06 9.57 -7.95
CA PHE A 96 14.30 8.57 -6.92
C PHE A 96 13.24 8.61 -5.83
N MET A 97 12.88 9.81 -5.33
CA MET A 97 11.79 9.98 -4.35
C MET A 97 10.45 9.48 -4.88
N CYS A 98 10.08 9.81 -6.11
CA CYS A 98 8.87 9.31 -6.75
C CYS A 98 8.87 7.78 -6.81
N HIS A 99 10.00 7.16 -7.15
CA HIS A 99 10.14 5.71 -7.22
C HIS A 99 10.01 5.06 -5.83
N VAL A 100 10.67 5.61 -4.80
CA VAL A 100 10.56 5.14 -3.41
C VAL A 100 9.12 5.26 -2.91
N PHE A 101 8.45 6.38 -3.16
CA PHE A 101 7.04 6.56 -2.78
C PHE A 101 6.11 5.57 -3.50
N SER A 102 6.34 5.32 -4.79
CA SER A 102 5.58 4.31 -5.53
C SER A 102 5.77 2.91 -4.96
N ALA A 103 7.01 2.51 -4.68
CA ALA A 103 7.32 1.21 -4.07
C ALA A 103 6.69 1.07 -2.68
N LEU A 104 6.75 2.12 -1.85
CA LEU A 104 6.11 2.13 -0.53
C LEU A 104 4.58 2.04 -0.61
N ARG A 105 3.94 2.66 -1.60
CA ARG A 105 2.48 2.55 -1.82
C ARG A 105 2.10 1.12 -2.16
N VAL A 106 2.77 0.50 -3.13
CA VAL A 106 2.53 -0.89 -3.52
C VAL A 106 2.72 -1.84 -2.33
N THR A 107 3.77 -1.64 -1.54
CA THR A 107 4.02 -2.45 -0.34
C THR A 107 2.92 -2.27 0.72
N LYS A 108 2.41 -1.05 0.91
CA LYS A 108 1.28 -0.79 1.81
C LYS A 108 0.00 -1.46 1.34
N ASP A 109 -0.33 -1.38 0.05
CA ASP A 109 -1.53 -2.01 -0.50
C ASP A 109 -1.50 -3.54 -0.34
N ILE A 110 -0.35 -4.17 -0.57
CA ILE A 110 -0.14 -5.61 -0.32
C ILE A 110 -0.25 -5.91 1.19
N ALA A 111 0.30 -5.04 2.06
CA ALA A 111 0.25 -5.21 3.50
C ALA A 111 -1.17 -5.03 4.11
N HIS A 112 -2.12 -4.44 3.35
CA HIS A 112 -3.49 -4.18 3.81
C HIS A 112 -4.52 -5.19 3.32
N ARG A 113 -4.16 -6.08 2.39
CA ARG A 113 -5.09 -7.05 1.81
C ARG A 113 -4.83 -8.48 2.26
N ASP A 114 -5.89 -9.28 2.29
CA ASP A 114 -5.80 -10.72 2.49
C ASP A 114 -5.42 -11.41 1.17
N PRO A 115 -4.39 -12.26 1.14
CA PRO A 115 -3.89 -12.85 -0.10
C PRO A 115 -4.85 -13.85 -0.77
N LEU A 116 -5.77 -14.47 -0.01
CA LEU A 116 -6.73 -15.43 -0.54
C LEU A 116 -7.92 -14.75 -1.20
N THR A 117 -8.42 -13.67 -0.58
CA THR A 117 -9.72 -13.05 -0.92
C THR A 117 -9.58 -11.68 -1.55
N ASN A 118 -8.41 -11.06 -1.46
CA ASN A 118 -8.11 -9.70 -1.93
C ASN A 118 -8.97 -8.58 -1.28
N ILE A 119 -9.79 -8.89 -0.27
CA ILE A 119 -10.43 -7.88 0.58
C ILE A 119 -9.42 -7.35 1.61
N PHE A 120 -9.80 -6.36 2.42
CA PHE A 120 -8.91 -5.88 3.46
C PHE A 120 -8.59 -6.97 4.49
N ASN A 121 -7.42 -6.87 5.13
CA ASN A 121 -7.00 -7.79 6.17
C ASN A 121 -7.35 -7.26 7.57
N ARG A 122 -7.08 -8.10 8.59
CA ARG A 122 -7.28 -7.78 10.00
C ARG A 122 -6.63 -6.46 10.42
N ASN A 123 -5.38 -6.24 10.01
CA ASN A 123 -4.64 -5.03 10.42
C ASN A 123 -5.30 -3.75 9.89
N TYR A 124 -5.74 -3.77 8.65
CA TYR A 124 -6.47 -2.64 8.06
C TYR A 124 -7.80 -2.40 8.76
N PHE A 125 -8.57 -3.46 9.06
CA PHE A 125 -9.83 -3.37 9.78
C PHE A 125 -9.69 -2.65 11.14
N PHE A 126 -8.72 -3.07 11.96
CA PHE A 126 -8.51 -2.46 13.27
C PHE A 126 -7.98 -1.03 13.19
N ASN A 127 -7.15 -0.70 12.19
CA ASN A 127 -6.69 0.66 11.96
C ASN A 127 -7.88 1.56 11.58
N GLU A 128 -8.76 1.10 10.69
CA GLU A 128 -9.93 1.87 10.29
C GLU A 128 -10.95 1.99 11.41
N LEU A 129 -11.17 0.95 12.21
CA LEU A 129 -12.01 1.00 13.40
C LEU A 129 -11.52 2.09 14.38
N LYS A 130 -10.20 2.21 14.56
CA LYS A 130 -9.60 3.27 15.37
C LYS A 130 -9.85 4.67 14.78
N ASN A 131 -9.73 4.82 13.47
CA ASN A 131 -9.99 6.08 12.76
C ASN A 131 -11.47 6.47 12.88
N GLN A 132 -12.39 5.55 12.62
CA GLN A 132 -13.84 5.80 12.71
C GLN A 132 -14.28 6.13 14.14
N SER A 133 -13.77 5.42 15.14
CA SER A 133 -14.04 5.72 16.55
C SER A 133 -13.61 7.14 16.93
N ALA A 134 -12.53 7.65 16.36
CA ALA A 134 -12.09 9.05 16.58
C ALA A 134 -12.98 10.09 15.85
N LEU A 135 -13.60 9.70 14.72
CA LEU A 135 -14.47 10.55 13.89
C LEU A 135 -15.95 10.49 14.30
N ALA A 136 -16.34 9.51 15.12
CA ALA A 136 -17.73 9.16 15.47
C ALA A 136 -18.55 10.28 16.16
N LYS A 137 -17.94 11.43 16.47
CA LYS A 137 -18.65 12.58 17.04
C LYS A 137 -19.77 13.14 16.16
N LYS A 138 -19.83 12.78 14.88
CA LYS A 138 -20.73 13.42 13.90
C LYS A 138 -21.73 12.48 13.22
N LYS A 139 -21.42 11.19 13.07
CA LYS A 139 -22.27 10.28 12.30
C LYS A 139 -22.20 8.86 12.86
N PRO A 140 -23.34 8.16 12.95
CA PRO A 140 -23.36 6.78 13.41
C PRO A 140 -22.66 5.85 12.41
N TYR A 141 -22.10 4.75 12.91
CA TYR A 141 -21.53 3.67 12.10
C TYR A 141 -21.83 2.32 12.73
N CYS A 142 -21.83 1.27 11.91
CA CYS A 142 -22.06 -0.09 12.38
C CYS A 142 -20.81 -0.95 12.15
N VAL A 143 -20.50 -1.78 13.13
CA VAL A 143 -19.47 -2.81 13.05
C VAL A 143 -20.14 -4.18 13.14
N MET A 144 -19.85 -5.03 12.15
CA MET A 144 -20.35 -6.42 12.13
C MET A 144 -19.16 -7.36 12.10
N ILE A 145 -19.21 -8.40 12.94
CA ILE A 145 -18.29 -9.53 12.87
C ILE A 145 -19.10 -10.75 12.46
N MET A 146 -18.61 -11.49 11.48
CA MET A 146 -19.30 -12.59 10.82
C MET A 146 -18.40 -13.81 10.78
N ASP A 147 -19.02 -15.00 10.83
CA ASP A 147 -18.28 -16.28 10.76
C ASP A 147 -19.10 -17.29 9.94
N ILE A 148 -18.40 -18.10 9.14
CA ILE A 148 -19.04 -19.17 8.36
C ILE A 148 -19.39 -20.33 9.28
N ASP A 149 -20.67 -20.62 9.38
CA ASP A 149 -21.16 -21.69 10.24
C ASP A 149 -20.64 -23.07 9.80
N HIS A 150 -20.13 -23.82 10.75
CA HIS A 150 -19.62 -25.18 10.54
C HIS A 150 -18.50 -25.29 9.50
N PHE A 151 -17.69 -24.23 9.29
CA PHE A 151 -16.65 -24.20 8.26
C PHE A 151 -15.63 -25.35 8.40
N LYS A 152 -15.27 -25.74 9.62
CA LYS A 152 -14.42 -26.90 9.86
C LYS A 152 -15.00 -28.18 9.21
N LYS A 153 -16.32 -28.39 9.28
CA LYS A 153 -16.97 -29.54 8.63
C LYS A 153 -16.83 -29.52 7.11
N VAL A 154 -16.84 -28.31 6.50
CA VAL A 154 -16.58 -28.14 5.06
C VAL A 154 -15.18 -28.64 4.72
N ASN A 155 -14.17 -28.16 5.48
CA ASN A 155 -12.78 -28.58 5.28
C ASN A 155 -12.56 -30.09 5.51
N ASP A 156 -13.17 -30.63 6.56
CA ASP A 156 -13.03 -32.05 6.89
C ASP A 156 -13.71 -32.96 5.84
N THR A 157 -14.76 -32.47 5.16
CA THR A 157 -15.51 -33.24 4.15
C THR A 157 -14.92 -33.09 2.75
N TRP A 158 -14.53 -31.88 2.35
CA TRP A 158 -14.19 -31.53 0.98
C TRP A 158 -12.73 -31.08 0.78
N GLY A 159 -11.98 -30.97 1.87
CA GLY A 159 -10.60 -30.48 1.88
C GLY A 159 -10.47 -28.95 1.81
N HIS A 160 -9.28 -28.48 2.17
CA HIS A 160 -8.95 -27.05 2.21
C HIS A 160 -9.18 -26.29 0.87
N PRO A 161 -8.92 -26.86 -0.32
CA PRO A 161 -9.19 -26.14 -1.57
C PRO A 161 -10.66 -25.75 -1.76
N VAL A 162 -11.59 -26.62 -1.32
CA VAL A 162 -13.03 -26.32 -1.35
C VAL A 162 -13.39 -25.30 -0.28
N GLY A 163 -12.79 -25.39 0.91
CA GLY A 163 -12.93 -24.37 1.95
C GLY A 163 -12.51 -22.98 1.46
N ASP A 164 -11.39 -22.88 0.76
CA ASP A 164 -10.93 -21.63 0.16
C ASP A 164 -11.90 -21.07 -0.88
N GLN A 165 -12.55 -21.95 -1.67
CA GLN A 165 -13.58 -21.57 -2.61
C GLN A 165 -14.85 -21.07 -1.89
N VAL A 166 -15.25 -21.71 -0.79
CA VAL A 166 -16.36 -21.25 0.06
C VAL A 166 -16.07 -19.86 0.61
N ILE A 167 -14.89 -19.63 1.17
CA ILE A 167 -14.47 -18.31 1.66
C ILE A 167 -14.59 -17.25 0.56
N LYS A 168 -14.03 -17.49 -0.63
CA LYS A 168 -14.10 -16.57 -1.78
C LYS A 168 -15.54 -16.30 -2.21
N THR A 169 -16.39 -17.30 -2.18
CA THR A 169 -17.80 -17.19 -2.53
C THR A 169 -18.56 -16.32 -1.52
N VAL A 170 -18.38 -16.56 -0.23
CA VAL A 170 -19.00 -15.76 0.84
C VAL A 170 -18.56 -14.30 0.73
N VAL A 171 -17.27 -14.05 0.55
CA VAL A 171 -16.74 -12.69 0.33
C VAL A 171 -17.39 -12.00 -0.88
N LYS A 172 -17.57 -12.71 -1.99
CA LYS A 172 -18.22 -12.16 -3.19
C LYS A 172 -19.68 -11.80 -2.91
N ILE A 173 -20.40 -12.62 -2.15
CA ILE A 173 -21.80 -12.39 -1.78
C ILE A 173 -21.93 -11.19 -0.84
N ILE A 174 -21.07 -11.12 0.19
CA ILE A 174 -21.04 -9.98 1.14
C ILE A 174 -20.71 -8.71 0.36
N GLY A 175 -19.67 -8.72 -0.47
CA GLY A 175 -19.24 -7.56 -1.26
C GLY A 175 -20.31 -7.02 -2.21
N LYS A 176 -21.15 -7.89 -2.80
CA LYS A 176 -22.33 -7.47 -3.61
C LYS A 176 -23.47 -6.90 -2.76
N SER A 177 -23.48 -7.17 -1.45
CA SER A 177 -24.55 -6.74 -0.54
C SER A 177 -24.27 -5.40 0.13
N ILE A 178 -23.04 -4.93 0.16
CA ILE A 178 -22.60 -3.68 0.79
C ILE A 178 -22.31 -2.60 -0.28
N ARG A 179 -22.17 -1.35 0.16
CA ARG A 179 -21.83 -0.22 -0.73
C ARG A 179 -20.32 -0.20 -1.02
N PRO A 180 -19.88 0.45 -2.13
CA PRO A 180 -18.45 0.57 -2.45
C PRO A 180 -17.60 1.27 -1.37
N ASN A 181 -18.21 2.14 -0.57
CA ASN A 181 -17.54 2.88 0.50
C ASN A 181 -17.56 2.15 1.85
N ASP A 182 -18.30 1.04 1.96
CA ASP A 182 -18.28 0.22 3.15
C ASP A 182 -17.03 -0.66 3.16
N LEU A 183 -16.52 -0.94 4.34
CA LEU A 183 -15.32 -1.75 4.50
C LEU A 183 -15.68 -3.21 4.70
N LEU A 184 -15.05 -4.10 3.94
CA LEU A 184 -15.08 -5.55 4.13
C LEU A 184 -13.65 -6.05 4.33
N ALA A 185 -13.43 -6.79 5.42
CA ALA A 185 -12.14 -7.34 5.77
C ALA A 185 -12.24 -8.80 6.24
N ARG A 186 -11.16 -9.55 6.04
CA ARG A 186 -10.98 -10.86 6.66
C ARG A 186 -10.22 -10.69 7.97
N VAL A 187 -10.87 -11.00 9.10
CA VAL A 187 -10.30 -10.78 10.44
C VAL A 187 -9.78 -12.05 11.09
N GLY A 188 -10.17 -13.21 10.55
CA GLY A 188 -9.73 -14.54 10.97
C GLY A 188 -9.68 -15.51 9.78
N GLY A 189 -9.59 -16.80 10.06
CA GLY A 189 -9.57 -17.85 9.03
C GLY A 189 -10.86 -17.87 8.21
N GLU A 190 -12.00 -17.96 8.89
CA GLU A 190 -13.36 -17.99 8.36
C GLU A 190 -14.22 -16.82 8.85
N GLU A 191 -13.54 -15.82 9.47
CA GLU A 191 -14.18 -14.67 10.09
C GLU A 191 -14.00 -13.42 9.24
N PHE A 192 -15.05 -12.61 9.13
CA PHE A 192 -15.08 -11.36 8.38
C PHE A 192 -15.54 -10.21 9.25
N GLY A 193 -14.98 -9.03 9.00
CA GLY A 193 -15.43 -7.78 9.59
C GLY A 193 -16.02 -6.87 8.51
N VAL A 194 -17.18 -6.30 8.78
CA VAL A 194 -17.80 -5.26 7.95
C VAL A 194 -17.96 -3.99 8.79
N MET A 195 -17.63 -2.86 8.20
CA MET A 195 -17.85 -1.55 8.81
C MET A 195 -18.67 -0.69 7.86
N LEU A 196 -19.81 -0.24 8.33
CA LEU A 196 -20.76 0.58 7.59
C LEU A 196 -20.74 1.99 8.17
N THR A 197 -20.52 2.98 7.33
CA THR A 197 -20.51 4.39 7.76
C THR A 197 -21.86 5.05 7.47
N GLU A 198 -22.22 6.04 8.29
CA GLU A 198 -23.44 6.84 8.11
C GLU A 198 -24.70 5.95 8.00
N ILE A 199 -24.89 5.07 8.95
CA ILE A 199 -26.00 4.11 8.96
C ILE A 199 -26.65 4.09 10.34
N ASP A 200 -27.98 4.11 10.36
CA ASP A 200 -28.80 3.92 11.55
C ASP A 200 -29.01 2.43 11.87
N HIS A 201 -29.65 2.19 13.00
CA HIS A 201 -29.94 0.85 13.51
C HIS A 201 -30.78 0.01 12.54
N GLU A 202 -31.91 0.54 12.07
CA GLU A 202 -32.86 -0.18 11.22
C GLU A 202 -32.23 -0.60 9.89
N ASN A 203 -31.50 0.33 9.25
CA ASN A 203 -30.81 0.04 8.00
C ASN A 203 -29.63 -0.92 8.19
N ALA A 204 -28.94 -0.87 9.34
CA ALA A 204 -27.85 -1.81 9.64
C ALA A 204 -28.39 -3.22 9.85
N GLU A 205 -29.52 -3.36 10.58
CA GLU A 205 -30.20 -4.64 10.80
C GLU A 205 -30.69 -5.24 9.49
N ALA A 206 -31.40 -4.45 8.67
CA ALA A 206 -31.88 -4.88 7.36
C ALA A 206 -30.75 -5.32 6.44
N LEU A 207 -29.60 -4.63 6.49
CA LEU A 207 -28.42 -5.01 5.69
C LEU A 207 -27.77 -6.29 6.20
N ALA A 208 -27.62 -6.46 7.51
CA ALA A 208 -27.06 -7.66 8.11
C ALA A 208 -27.93 -8.91 7.76
N GLU A 209 -29.25 -8.80 7.88
CA GLU A 209 -30.16 -9.88 7.53
C GLU A 209 -30.15 -10.17 6.02
N ARG A 210 -30.04 -9.14 5.18
CA ARG A 210 -29.87 -9.32 3.72
C ARG A 210 -28.59 -10.08 3.40
N ILE A 211 -27.46 -9.76 4.06
CA ILE A 211 -26.21 -10.48 3.89
C ILE A 211 -26.38 -11.95 4.28
N ARG A 212 -26.92 -12.21 5.49
CA ARG A 212 -27.19 -13.56 5.99
C ARG A 212 -28.05 -14.36 5.01
N ALA A 213 -29.20 -13.81 4.63
CA ALA A 213 -30.14 -14.48 3.73
C ALA A 213 -29.56 -14.71 2.34
N ASN A 214 -28.75 -13.79 1.82
CA ASN A 214 -28.06 -13.96 0.54
C ASN A 214 -27.02 -15.09 0.60
N VAL A 215 -26.22 -15.19 1.65
CA VAL A 215 -25.28 -16.32 1.81
C VAL A 215 -26.05 -17.62 1.86
N GLU A 216 -27.08 -17.73 2.69
CA GLU A 216 -27.91 -18.93 2.79
C GLU A 216 -28.57 -19.32 1.45
N ARG A 217 -29.10 -18.37 0.70
CA ARG A 217 -29.84 -18.60 -0.55
C ARG A 217 -28.92 -18.87 -1.74
N LEU A 218 -27.77 -18.21 -1.81
CA LEU A 218 -26.90 -18.22 -2.99
C LEU A 218 -25.79 -19.29 -2.90
N THR A 219 -25.66 -20.01 -1.81
CA THR A 219 -24.72 -21.11 -1.64
C THR A 219 -25.43 -22.47 -1.84
N GLY A 220 -24.68 -23.49 -2.21
CA GLY A 220 -25.21 -24.82 -2.57
C GLY A 220 -25.44 -24.96 -4.09
N ASP A 221 -26.63 -25.34 -4.51
CA ASP A 221 -26.96 -25.68 -5.90
C ASP A 221 -27.01 -24.48 -6.87
N ASN A 222 -26.42 -23.35 -6.54
CA ASN A 222 -26.38 -22.18 -7.41
C ASN A 222 -25.22 -22.26 -8.40
N PRO A 223 -25.50 -22.31 -9.72
CA PRO A 223 -24.44 -22.44 -10.74
C PRO A 223 -23.47 -21.25 -10.80
N GLU A 224 -23.86 -20.07 -10.32
CA GLU A 224 -22.96 -18.90 -10.27
C GLU A 224 -21.83 -19.08 -9.24
N TYR A 225 -22.08 -19.83 -8.17
CA TYR A 225 -21.16 -19.91 -7.02
C TYR A 225 -20.54 -21.29 -6.82
N ALA A 226 -20.91 -22.31 -7.59
CA ALA A 226 -20.28 -23.63 -7.75
C ALA A 226 -19.58 -24.21 -6.49
N ILE A 227 -20.22 -24.14 -5.32
CA ILE A 227 -19.74 -24.79 -4.09
C ILE A 227 -20.61 -26.02 -3.78
N PRO A 228 -20.01 -27.14 -3.31
CA PRO A 228 -20.67 -28.44 -3.25
C PRO A 228 -21.73 -28.57 -2.16
N GLN A 229 -21.86 -27.56 -1.29
CA GLN A 229 -22.88 -27.58 -0.24
C GLN A 229 -23.35 -26.19 0.16
N LYS A 230 -24.55 -26.11 0.70
CA LYS A 230 -25.09 -24.90 1.32
C LYS A 230 -24.30 -24.55 2.58
N VAL A 231 -23.95 -23.27 2.73
CA VAL A 231 -23.35 -22.72 3.95
C VAL A 231 -24.18 -21.54 4.45
N THR A 232 -24.07 -21.28 5.74
CA THR A 232 -24.70 -20.14 6.40
C THR A 232 -23.65 -19.33 7.14
N ILE A 233 -24.01 -18.14 7.57
CA ILE A 233 -23.17 -17.29 8.41
C ILE A 233 -23.94 -16.82 9.64
N SER A 234 -23.22 -16.72 10.75
CA SER A 234 -23.68 -16.01 11.93
C SER A 234 -23.08 -14.61 11.96
N ILE A 235 -23.85 -13.61 12.40
CA ILE A 235 -23.48 -12.21 12.40
C ILE A 235 -23.70 -11.61 13.78
N GLY A 236 -22.67 -10.99 14.34
CA GLY A 236 -22.75 -10.11 15.49
C GLY A 236 -22.58 -8.65 15.08
N ALA A 237 -23.47 -7.75 15.48
CA ALA A 237 -23.45 -6.38 15.03
C ALA A 237 -23.62 -5.39 16.20
N VAL A 238 -22.95 -4.23 16.06
CA VAL A 238 -23.03 -3.12 17.01
C VAL A 238 -23.13 -1.81 16.23
N VAL A 239 -24.15 -1.01 16.52
CA VAL A 239 -24.26 0.36 16.03
C VAL A 239 -23.69 1.31 17.08
N VAL A 240 -22.81 2.19 16.67
CA VAL A 240 -22.10 3.12 17.56
C VAL A 240 -22.54 4.54 17.27
N HIS A 241 -23.08 5.18 18.29
CA HIS A 241 -23.44 6.59 18.28
C HIS A 241 -22.45 7.40 19.13
N GLY A 242 -21.84 8.43 18.55
CA GLY A 242 -20.90 9.29 19.29
C GLY A 242 -19.54 8.63 19.55
N ASN A 243 -18.75 9.24 20.44
CA ASN A 243 -17.37 8.82 20.76
C ASN A 243 -17.30 8.23 22.18
N THR A 244 -18.17 7.28 22.50
CA THR A 244 -18.32 6.76 23.86
C THR A 244 -17.50 5.48 24.09
N LEU A 245 -17.23 4.69 23.05
CA LEU A 245 -16.58 3.39 23.16
C LEU A 245 -15.20 3.38 22.51
N LYS A 246 -14.27 2.66 23.13
CA LYS A 246 -12.95 2.40 22.56
C LYS A 246 -13.03 1.34 21.44
N PRO A 247 -12.15 1.37 20.43
CA PRO A 247 -12.16 0.38 19.33
C PRO A 247 -12.21 -1.07 19.77
N ASN A 248 -11.43 -1.42 20.81
CA ASN A 248 -11.40 -2.78 21.34
C ASN A 248 -12.71 -3.18 22.05
N GLU A 249 -13.42 -2.23 22.62
CA GLU A 249 -14.73 -2.47 23.26
C GLU A 249 -15.81 -2.70 22.21
N ILE A 250 -15.80 -1.93 21.12
CA ILE A 250 -16.70 -2.10 19.98
C ILE A 250 -16.51 -3.48 19.35
N TYR A 251 -15.26 -3.86 19.09
CA TYR A 251 -14.96 -5.18 18.55
C TYR A 251 -15.46 -6.29 19.48
N ARG A 252 -15.18 -6.17 20.77
CA ARG A 252 -15.62 -7.15 21.79
C ARG A 252 -17.14 -7.27 21.87
N LEU A 253 -17.88 -6.17 21.75
CA LEU A 253 -19.35 -6.19 21.75
C LEU A 253 -19.88 -6.92 20.51
N ALA A 254 -19.34 -6.65 19.33
CA ALA A 254 -19.72 -7.34 18.10
C ALA A 254 -19.34 -8.82 18.14
N ASP A 255 -18.18 -9.19 18.70
CA ASP A 255 -17.74 -10.56 18.87
C ASP A 255 -18.61 -11.34 19.87
N ASN A 256 -18.97 -10.73 20.99
CA ASN A 256 -19.94 -11.31 21.94
C ASN A 256 -21.32 -11.52 21.30
N ALA A 257 -21.78 -10.59 20.46
CA ALA A 257 -23.03 -10.74 19.72
C ALA A 257 -22.94 -11.91 18.72
N LEU A 258 -21.80 -12.06 18.02
CA LEU A 258 -21.54 -13.22 17.14
C LEU A 258 -21.55 -14.52 17.93
N TYR A 259 -20.91 -14.57 19.10
CA TYR A 259 -20.95 -15.73 19.97
C TYR A 259 -22.40 -16.12 20.35
N ASN A 260 -23.21 -15.14 20.76
CA ASN A 260 -24.62 -15.34 21.06
C ASN A 260 -25.42 -15.85 19.83
N ALA A 261 -25.11 -15.35 18.62
CA ALA A 261 -25.72 -15.85 17.39
C ALA A 261 -25.39 -17.34 17.16
N LYS A 262 -24.15 -17.76 17.41
CA LYS A 262 -23.71 -19.14 17.29
C LYS A 262 -24.39 -20.06 18.35
N GLU A 263 -24.46 -19.60 19.60
CA GLU A 263 -25.12 -20.34 20.68
C GLU A 263 -26.65 -20.47 20.47
N ALA A 264 -27.29 -19.44 19.95
CA ALA A 264 -28.71 -19.44 19.66
C ALA A 264 -29.13 -20.29 18.45
N GLY A 265 -28.22 -21.10 17.89
CA GLY A 265 -28.49 -22.05 16.80
C GLY A 265 -27.98 -21.63 15.43
N ARG A 266 -27.05 -20.64 15.34
CA ARG A 266 -26.40 -20.18 14.11
C ARG A 266 -27.34 -19.57 13.06
N ASN A 267 -26.82 -19.25 11.86
CA ASN A 267 -27.60 -18.70 10.74
C ASN A 267 -28.52 -17.55 11.16
N LYS A 268 -28.00 -16.59 11.88
CA LYS A 268 -28.78 -15.45 12.41
C LYS A 268 -27.91 -14.23 12.68
N VAL A 269 -28.59 -13.13 12.82
CA VAL A 269 -28.04 -11.85 13.24
C VAL A 269 -28.40 -11.61 14.71
N VAL A 270 -27.42 -11.20 15.51
CA VAL A 270 -27.61 -10.81 16.92
C VAL A 270 -26.82 -9.53 17.17
N GLY A 271 -27.35 -8.69 18.02
CA GLY A 271 -26.68 -7.46 18.45
C GLY A 271 -27.56 -6.25 18.28
N PHE A 272 -26.95 -5.13 17.85
CA PHE A 272 -27.57 -3.80 17.79
C PHE A 272 -27.80 -3.14 19.16
N VAL A 273 -26.82 -3.31 20.06
CA VAL A 273 -26.80 -2.55 21.32
C VAL A 273 -26.47 -1.10 20.98
N GLU A 274 -27.34 -0.17 21.39
CA GLU A 274 -27.08 1.27 21.34
C GLU A 274 -26.00 1.71 22.34
#